data_11be7fa4937b7241a6b785cbc53ba172
#
_entry.id   11be7fa4937b7241a6b785cbc53ba172
#
_cell.length_a   1.000
_cell.length_b   1.000
_cell.length_c   1.000
_cell.angle_alpha   90.00
_cell.angle_beta   90.00
_cell.angle_gamma   90.00
#
_symmetry.space_group_name_H-M   'P 1'
#
loop_
_entity.id
_entity.type
_entity.pdbx_description
1 polymer ?
#
loop_
_entity_poly.entity_id
_entity_poly.type
_entity_poly.pdbx_seq_one_letter_code
_entity_poly.pdbx_strand_id
1 'polypeptide(L)'
;MGIHKTAIIAGSAEIDPSVDIGPGVIVEDNVRIHPGVSIMANAFIGKGTEIGRGTKIHMGAVVGHEPQDYAYKGAETFTKIGENNIIREYVTIHRGTKEGSSTVIGNNTFIMTQCHIAHNCVIEDNVIMVNNALLAGHVHIEKGSFISGNVVFHQFCRIGRYVMVGGFTGVNKDVPPYMLVRGPSVIRGINLVGLRRAGFSRETINEIKEAYRIFFLSGKSADEALAEIKKKLHSDEIAHFVSFIEGSKRKMCRYHYNKEDYFDDGEGGE
;
A
#
# COMPACT_ATOMS: atom_id res chain seq x y z
N MET A 1 27.44 -0.28 17.90
CA MET A 1 26.39 -0.66 16.97
C MET A 1 26.98 -1.75 16.10
N GLY A 2 26.20 -2.66 15.58
CA GLY A 2 26.65 -3.83 14.84
C GLY A 2 25.69 -5.00 15.04
N ILE A 3 26.13 -6.21 14.72
CA ILE A 3 25.31 -7.42 14.85
C ILE A 3 25.40 -7.96 16.28
N HIS A 4 24.24 -8.04 16.96
CA HIS A 4 24.18 -8.59 18.32
C HIS A 4 24.53 -10.09 18.34
N LYS A 5 25.28 -10.55 19.36
CA LYS A 5 25.76 -11.95 19.46
C LYS A 5 24.68 -13.03 19.46
N THR A 6 23.43 -12.69 19.77
CA THR A 6 22.29 -13.62 19.75
C THR A 6 21.47 -13.56 18.46
N ALA A 7 21.85 -12.74 17.48
CA ALA A 7 21.22 -12.77 16.17
C ALA A 7 21.64 -14.02 15.41
N ILE A 8 20.72 -14.59 14.66
CA ILE A 8 20.94 -15.77 13.80
C ILE A 8 20.91 -15.28 12.35
N ILE A 9 22.08 -15.33 11.69
CA ILE A 9 22.25 -14.82 10.32
C ILE A 9 22.66 -15.99 9.42
N ALA A 10 21.92 -16.20 8.35
CA ALA A 10 22.28 -17.19 7.33
C ALA A 10 23.58 -16.78 6.60
N GLY A 11 24.41 -17.76 6.25
CA GLY A 11 25.71 -17.51 5.62
C GLY A 11 25.66 -16.88 4.23
N SER A 12 24.52 -16.95 3.55
CA SER A 12 24.28 -16.34 2.23
C SER A 12 23.71 -14.92 2.31
N ALA A 13 23.42 -14.38 3.51
CA ALA A 13 22.94 -13.04 3.68
C ALA A 13 24.02 -11.99 3.40
N GLU A 14 23.70 -11.00 2.58
CA GLU A 14 24.57 -9.86 2.25
C GLU A 14 24.18 -8.66 3.14
N ILE A 15 25.02 -8.33 4.12
CA ILE A 15 24.71 -7.27 5.10
C ILE A 15 25.81 -6.21 5.05
N ASP A 16 25.43 -4.95 4.80
CA ASP A 16 26.37 -3.84 4.82
C ASP A 16 26.97 -3.63 6.23
N PRO A 17 28.27 -3.33 6.36
CA PRO A 17 28.92 -3.15 7.66
C PRO A 17 28.33 -2.06 8.58
N SER A 18 27.57 -1.11 8.02
CA SER A 18 26.90 -0.03 8.78
C SER A 18 25.54 -0.43 9.37
N VAL A 19 25.09 -1.66 9.15
CA VAL A 19 23.78 -2.15 9.63
C VAL A 19 23.84 -2.49 11.13
N ASP A 20 22.76 -2.13 11.83
CA ASP A 20 22.56 -2.50 13.23
C ASP A 20 21.50 -3.60 13.36
N ILE A 21 21.87 -4.72 13.97
CA ILE A 21 20.99 -5.87 14.20
C ILE A 21 20.90 -6.19 15.69
N GLY A 22 19.69 -6.11 16.23
CA GLY A 22 19.38 -6.33 17.63
C GLY A 22 19.38 -7.80 18.07
N PRO A 23 19.15 -8.04 19.37
CA PRO A 23 19.13 -9.39 19.93
C PRO A 23 17.96 -10.22 19.39
N GLY A 24 18.23 -11.52 19.17
CA GLY A 24 17.21 -12.50 18.74
C GLY A 24 16.65 -12.27 17.33
N VAL A 25 17.23 -11.39 16.53
CA VAL A 25 16.88 -11.23 15.12
C VAL A 25 17.27 -12.47 14.33
N ILE A 26 16.40 -12.91 13.43
CA ILE A 26 16.67 -13.99 12.49
C ILE A 26 16.69 -13.41 11.06
N VAL A 27 17.77 -13.69 10.34
CA VAL A 27 17.93 -13.33 8.92
C VAL A 27 18.17 -14.60 8.13
N GLU A 28 17.25 -14.91 7.22
CA GLU A 28 17.32 -16.11 6.39
C GLU A 28 18.24 -15.95 5.16
N ASP A 29 18.29 -17.01 4.33
CA ASP A 29 19.13 -17.08 3.14
C ASP A 29 18.76 -16.03 2.08
N ASN A 30 19.77 -15.61 1.31
CA ASN A 30 19.61 -14.69 0.17
C ASN A 30 18.92 -13.36 0.54
N VAL A 31 19.06 -12.92 1.78
CA VAL A 31 18.63 -11.59 2.24
C VAL A 31 19.71 -10.58 1.91
N ARG A 32 19.32 -9.39 1.41
CA ARG A 32 20.23 -8.27 1.19
C ARG A 32 19.79 -7.06 2.01
N ILE A 33 20.72 -6.53 2.83
CA ILE A 33 20.48 -5.40 3.73
C ILE A 33 21.45 -4.27 3.41
N HIS A 34 20.91 -3.15 2.95
CA HIS A 34 21.67 -1.99 2.50
C HIS A 34 22.15 -1.08 3.66
N PRO A 35 23.05 -0.11 3.38
CA PRO A 35 23.65 0.74 4.41
C PRO A 35 22.66 1.47 5.32
N GLY A 36 23.00 1.58 6.61
CA GLY A 36 22.28 2.36 7.60
C GLY A 36 20.93 1.79 8.03
N VAL A 37 20.61 0.55 7.65
CA VAL A 37 19.43 -0.16 8.13
C VAL A 37 19.59 -0.50 9.60
N SER A 38 18.50 -0.40 10.36
CA SER A 38 18.43 -0.80 11.76
C SER A 38 17.31 -1.81 11.97
N ILE A 39 17.63 -2.99 12.52
CA ILE A 39 16.67 -4.06 12.81
C ILE A 39 16.65 -4.32 14.31
N MET A 40 15.50 -4.06 14.95
CA MET A 40 15.35 -4.19 16.39
C MET A 40 15.11 -5.64 16.82
N ALA A 41 15.11 -5.87 18.13
CA ALA A 41 15.04 -7.19 18.74
C ALA A 41 13.91 -8.08 18.20
N ASN A 42 14.19 -9.38 18.05
CA ASN A 42 13.22 -10.43 17.70
C ASN A 42 12.49 -10.21 16.36
N ALA A 43 12.99 -9.37 15.46
CA ALA A 43 12.47 -9.28 14.10
C ALA A 43 12.90 -10.51 13.27
N PHE A 44 12.07 -10.88 12.30
CA PHE A 44 12.35 -11.96 11.36
C PHE A 44 12.44 -11.39 9.94
N ILE A 45 13.52 -11.68 9.23
CA ILE A 45 13.75 -11.29 7.83
C ILE A 45 13.84 -12.55 6.99
N GLY A 46 12.79 -12.81 6.23
CA GLY A 46 12.64 -14.02 5.45
C GLY A 46 13.45 -14.03 4.16
N LYS A 47 13.64 -15.23 3.64
CA LYS A 47 14.41 -15.53 2.44
C LYS A 47 14.06 -14.64 1.25
N GLY A 48 15.07 -14.17 0.52
CA GLY A 48 14.89 -13.36 -0.69
C GLY A 48 14.36 -11.95 -0.44
N THR A 49 14.51 -11.45 0.80
CA THR A 49 14.13 -10.07 1.16
C THR A 49 15.28 -9.11 0.86
N GLU A 50 14.97 -7.99 0.22
CA GLU A 50 15.87 -6.85 0.05
C GLU A 50 15.34 -5.65 0.84
N ILE A 51 16.23 -5.00 1.64
CA ILE A 51 15.89 -3.86 2.50
C ILE A 51 16.78 -2.68 2.15
N GLY A 52 16.17 -1.62 1.62
CA GLY A 52 16.84 -0.40 1.19
C GLY A 52 17.39 0.44 2.33
N ARG A 53 18.32 1.32 1.96
CA ARG A 53 19.09 2.21 2.82
C ARG A 53 18.24 2.92 3.88
N GLY A 54 18.76 3.02 5.10
CA GLY A 54 18.20 3.86 6.17
C GLY A 54 16.84 3.39 6.71
N THR A 55 16.33 2.24 6.25
CA THR A 55 15.06 1.66 6.72
C THR A 55 15.22 1.16 8.17
N LYS A 56 14.17 1.37 8.96
CA LYS A 56 14.09 0.94 10.36
C LYS A 56 13.01 -0.12 10.52
N ILE A 57 13.41 -1.29 11.03
CA ILE A 57 12.50 -2.41 11.32
C ILE A 57 12.43 -2.59 12.83
N HIS A 58 11.24 -2.38 13.38
CA HIS A 58 11.01 -2.43 14.81
C HIS A 58 10.84 -3.87 15.31
N MET A 59 10.84 -4.01 16.64
CA MET A 59 10.83 -5.29 17.32
C MET A 59 9.65 -6.18 16.91
N GLY A 60 9.92 -7.46 16.74
CA GLY A 60 8.90 -8.46 16.43
C GLY A 60 8.25 -8.33 15.05
N ALA A 61 8.72 -7.45 14.18
CA ALA A 61 8.23 -7.40 12.80
C ALA A 61 8.67 -8.66 12.04
N VAL A 62 7.80 -9.16 11.18
CA VAL A 62 8.03 -10.34 10.32
C VAL A 62 7.97 -9.89 8.86
N VAL A 63 9.12 -9.87 8.21
CA VAL A 63 9.27 -9.34 6.85
C VAL A 63 9.72 -10.45 5.91
N GLY A 64 8.98 -10.66 4.81
CA GLY A 64 9.35 -11.62 3.79
C GLY A 64 9.01 -13.08 4.13
N HIS A 65 8.13 -13.35 5.09
CA HIS A 65 7.68 -14.71 5.38
C HIS A 65 6.80 -15.27 4.24
N GLU A 66 6.55 -16.57 4.27
CA GLU A 66 5.73 -17.25 3.27
C GLU A 66 4.32 -16.70 3.18
N PRO A 67 3.74 -16.64 1.95
CA PRO A 67 2.36 -16.18 1.77
C PRO A 67 1.35 -17.06 2.51
N GLN A 68 0.33 -16.43 3.08
CA GLN A 68 -0.85 -17.13 3.59
C GLN A 68 -1.84 -17.37 2.43
N ASP A 69 -1.42 -18.18 1.46
CA ASP A 69 -2.18 -18.49 0.26
C ASP A 69 -2.00 -19.97 -0.09
N TYR A 70 -3.09 -20.70 -0.27
CA TYR A 70 -3.06 -22.10 -0.66
C TYR A 70 -2.43 -22.36 -2.05
N ALA A 71 -2.40 -21.34 -2.92
CA ALA A 71 -1.75 -21.40 -4.21
C ALA A 71 -0.22 -21.43 -4.13
N TYR A 72 0.37 -20.97 -3.01
CA TYR A 72 1.81 -21.03 -2.81
C TYR A 72 2.28 -22.47 -2.59
N LYS A 73 3.27 -22.90 -3.37
CA LYS A 73 3.82 -24.26 -3.36
C LYS A 73 5.35 -24.27 -3.19
N GLY A 74 5.91 -23.26 -2.53
CA GLY A 74 7.36 -23.17 -2.31
C GLY A 74 8.13 -22.51 -3.46
N ALA A 75 7.45 -21.73 -4.32
CA ALA A 75 8.07 -20.98 -5.41
C ALA A 75 9.13 -19.99 -4.89
N GLU A 76 10.15 -19.70 -5.68
CA GLU A 76 11.13 -18.67 -5.35
C GLU A 76 10.51 -17.29 -5.57
N THR A 77 10.28 -16.58 -4.45
CA THR A 77 9.58 -15.30 -4.44
C THR A 77 10.26 -14.31 -3.49
N PHE A 78 9.95 -13.03 -3.64
CA PHE A 78 10.73 -11.96 -3.05
C PHE A 78 9.88 -10.95 -2.28
N THR A 79 10.56 -10.22 -1.38
CA THR A 79 10.05 -8.99 -0.77
C THR A 79 11.07 -7.89 -1.01
N LYS A 80 10.63 -6.75 -1.58
CA LYS A 80 11.51 -5.62 -1.88
C LYS A 80 11.04 -4.40 -1.11
N ILE A 81 11.90 -3.89 -0.24
CA ILE A 81 11.63 -2.69 0.57
C ILE A 81 12.60 -1.61 0.16
N GLY A 82 12.09 -0.45 -0.23
CA GLY A 82 12.86 0.72 -0.60
C GLY A 82 13.56 1.39 0.59
N GLU A 83 13.91 2.64 0.41
CA GLU A 83 14.75 3.40 1.33
C GLU A 83 13.92 4.19 2.37
N ASN A 84 14.54 4.47 3.53
CA ASN A 84 14.05 5.36 4.59
C ASN A 84 12.65 5.02 5.12
N ASN A 85 12.29 3.74 5.08
CA ASN A 85 11.02 3.27 5.60
C ASN A 85 11.06 3.09 7.13
N ILE A 86 9.91 3.25 7.78
CA ILE A 86 9.73 2.92 9.20
C ILE A 86 8.67 1.83 9.28
N ILE A 87 9.09 0.62 9.61
CA ILE A 87 8.23 -0.56 9.79
C ILE A 87 8.15 -0.83 11.28
N ARG A 88 6.98 -0.59 11.87
CA ARG A 88 6.77 -0.63 13.33
C ARG A 88 6.58 -2.06 13.84
N GLU A 89 6.35 -2.14 15.14
CA GLU A 89 6.30 -3.37 15.91
C GLU A 89 5.24 -4.33 15.38
N TYR A 90 5.59 -5.62 15.28
CA TYR A 90 4.68 -6.71 14.90
C TYR A 90 3.98 -6.53 13.53
N VAL A 91 4.53 -5.70 12.66
CA VAL A 91 4.09 -5.65 11.26
C VAL A 91 4.42 -6.97 10.59
N THR A 92 3.52 -7.47 9.75
CA THR A 92 3.75 -8.67 8.93
C THR A 92 3.70 -8.32 7.45
N ILE A 93 4.74 -8.71 6.69
CA ILE A 93 4.85 -8.51 5.24
C ILE A 93 5.21 -9.84 4.61
N HIS A 94 4.34 -10.36 3.77
CA HIS A 94 4.57 -11.63 3.08
C HIS A 94 5.17 -11.42 1.70
N ARG A 95 6.04 -12.36 1.26
CA ARG A 95 6.62 -12.36 -0.08
C ARG A 95 5.61 -12.72 -1.16
N GLY A 96 5.98 -12.68 -2.43
CA GLY A 96 5.11 -13.07 -3.56
C GLY A 96 4.68 -14.54 -3.54
N THR A 97 3.73 -14.91 -4.41
CA THR A 97 3.19 -16.30 -4.48
C THR A 97 3.70 -17.09 -5.69
N LYS A 98 3.83 -16.45 -6.84
CA LYS A 98 4.26 -17.10 -8.08
C LYS A 98 5.75 -16.90 -8.30
N GLU A 99 6.39 -17.85 -8.98
CA GLU A 99 7.81 -17.80 -9.31
C GLU A 99 8.24 -16.43 -9.80
N GLY A 100 9.30 -15.89 -9.22
CA GLY A 100 9.87 -14.56 -9.51
C GLY A 100 9.04 -13.37 -9.04
N SER A 101 7.83 -13.57 -8.49
CA SER A 101 6.97 -12.45 -8.03
C SER A 101 7.43 -11.86 -6.71
N SER A 102 7.03 -10.60 -6.47
CA SER A 102 7.45 -9.86 -5.28
C SER A 102 6.29 -9.12 -4.63
N THR A 103 6.37 -8.93 -3.32
CA THR A 103 5.71 -7.84 -2.60
C THR A 103 6.68 -6.65 -2.57
N VAL A 104 6.18 -5.45 -2.88
CA VAL A 104 7.02 -4.26 -3.06
C VAL A 104 6.55 -3.12 -2.16
N ILE A 105 7.49 -2.52 -1.43
CA ILE A 105 7.28 -1.31 -0.64
C ILE A 105 8.25 -0.25 -1.13
N GLY A 106 7.73 0.91 -1.52
CA GLY A 106 8.49 2.05 -1.99
C GLY A 106 9.34 2.71 -0.91
N ASN A 107 9.56 4.01 -1.05
CA ASN A 107 10.44 4.78 -0.17
C ASN A 107 9.64 5.65 0.81
N ASN A 108 10.26 6.01 1.94
CA ASN A 108 9.71 6.95 2.91
C ASN A 108 8.31 6.56 3.41
N THR A 109 7.99 5.28 3.51
CA THR A 109 6.71 4.82 4.04
C THR A 109 6.75 4.75 5.57
N PHE A 110 5.58 4.94 6.20
CA PHE A 110 5.42 4.74 7.63
C PHE A 110 4.32 3.70 7.87
N ILE A 111 4.74 2.46 8.18
CA ILE A 111 3.85 1.33 8.43
C ILE A 111 3.80 1.10 9.94
N MET A 112 2.68 1.47 10.56
CA MET A 112 2.51 1.45 12.02
C MET A 112 2.23 0.03 12.52
N THR A 113 2.19 -0.09 13.85
CA THR A 113 2.15 -1.38 14.54
C THR A 113 1.00 -2.28 14.08
N GLN A 114 1.28 -3.59 14.01
CA GLN A 114 0.32 -4.64 13.66
C GLN A 114 -0.36 -4.49 12.29
N CYS A 115 0.18 -3.69 11.37
CA CYS A 115 -0.26 -3.73 9.98
C CYS A 115 0.07 -5.08 9.35
N HIS A 116 -0.81 -5.54 8.44
CA HIS A 116 -0.57 -6.72 7.63
C HIS A 116 -0.53 -6.36 6.15
N ILE A 117 0.52 -6.80 5.46
CA ILE A 117 0.69 -6.65 4.02
C ILE A 117 0.84 -8.06 3.44
N ALA A 118 -0.23 -8.54 2.80
CA ALA A 118 -0.22 -9.85 2.17
C ALA A 118 0.66 -9.86 0.90
N HIS A 119 0.75 -11.01 0.31
CA HIS A 119 1.58 -11.30 -0.87
C HIS A 119 1.24 -10.42 -2.08
N ASN A 120 2.24 -10.13 -2.90
CA ASN A 120 2.09 -9.40 -4.17
C ASN A 120 1.50 -7.98 -4.05
N CYS A 121 1.42 -7.43 -2.84
CA CYS A 121 1.04 -6.04 -2.66
C CYS A 121 2.12 -5.09 -3.21
N VAL A 122 1.67 -3.94 -3.70
CA VAL A 122 2.55 -2.83 -4.08
C VAL A 122 2.15 -1.60 -3.28
N ILE A 123 3.07 -1.07 -2.50
CA ILE A 123 2.90 0.17 -1.74
C ILE A 123 3.93 1.15 -2.27
N GLU A 124 3.46 2.26 -2.84
CA GLU A 124 4.36 3.28 -3.40
C GLU A 124 4.92 4.21 -2.31
N ASP A 125 5.69 5.21 -2.74
CA ASP A 125 6.41 6.13 -1.87
C ASP A 125 5.48 6.98 -0.99
N ASN A 126 5.96 7.36 0.18
CA ASN A 126 5.30 8.29 1.11
C ASN A 126 3.91 7.83 1.58
N VAL A 127 3.61 6.54 1.53
CA VAL A 127 2.37 5.97 2.07
C VAL A 127 2.47 5.85 3.59
N ILE A 128 1.39 6.20 4.27
CA ILE A 128 1.24 6.01 5.72
C ILE A 128 0.12 4.99 5.97
N MET A 129 0.45 3.92 6.71
CA MET A 129 -0.51 2.94 7.19
C MET A 129 -0.56 2.98 8.72
N VAL A 130 -1.72 3.32 9.26
CA VAL A 130 -1.94 3.41 10.71
C VAL A 130 -2.27 2.02 11.26
N ASN A 131 -2.10 1.86 12.56
CA ASN A 131 -2.22 0.61 13.31
C ASN A 131 -3.36 -0.31 12.81
N ASN A 132 -3.07 -1.61 12.68
CA ASN A 132 -4.01 -2.65 12.28
C ASN A 132 -4.64 -2.44 10.88
N ALA A 133 -4.02 -1.71 9.97
CA ALA A 133 -4.44 -1.69 8.58
C ALA A 133 -4.04 -3.01 7.91
N LEU A 134 -4.99 -3.67 7.24
CA LEU A 134 -4.83 -5.03 6.70
C LEU A 134 -5.04 -5.04 5.20
N LEU A 135 -4.03 -5.42 4.44
CA LEU A 135 -4.08 -5.60 2.99
C LEU A 135 -4.15 -7.08 2.65
N ALA A 136 -5.20 -7.50 1.95
CA ALA A 136 -5.21 -8.81 1.28
C ALA A 136 -4.27 -8.80 0.06
N GLY A 137 -4.09 -9.97 -0.59
CA GLY A 137 -3.16 -10.12 -1.70
C GLY A 137 -3.40 -9.16 -2.87
N HIS A 138 -2.33 -8.77 -3.56
CA HIS A 138 -2.38 -7.94 -4.77
C HIS A 138 -2.98 -6.54 -4.61
N VAL A 139 -3.07 -6.00 -3.42
CA VAL A 139 -3.50 -4.60 -3.20
C VAL A 139 -2.39 -3.66 -3.68
N HIS A 140 -2.77 -2.63 -4.43
CA HIS A 140 -1.87 -1.56 -4.86
C HIS A 140 -2.28 -0.24 -4.24
N ILE A 141 -1.39 0.38 -3.46
CA ILE A 141 -1.58 1.70 -2.86
C ILE A 141 -0.59 2.67 -3.49
N GLU A 142 -1.11 3.66 -4.21
CA GLU A 142 -0.30 4.68 -4.86
C GLU A 142 0.20 5.73 -3.84
N LYS A 143 1.23 6.47 -4.26
CA LYS A 143 2.02 7.40 -3.45
C LYS A 143 1.19 8.41 -2.65
N GLY A 144 1.69 8.75 -1.48
CA GLY A 144 1.16 9.81 -0.63
C GLY A 144 -0.19 9.51 0.00
N SER A 145 -0.69 8.27 -0.09
CA SER A 145 -1.96 7.86 0.49
C SER A 145 -1.86 7.64 1.99
N PHE A 146 -2.94 7.93 2.70
CA PHE A 146 -3.05 7.79 4.14
C PHE A 146 -4.15 6.78 4.49
N ILE A 147 -3.75 5.65 5.04
CA ILE A 147 -4.64 4.56 5.44
C ILE A 147 -4.80 4.60 6.95
N SER A 148 -5.97 4.94 7.45
CA SER A 148 -6.23 5.04 8.89
C SER A 148 -6.27 3.66 9.57
N GLY A 149 -6.37 3.67 10.90
CA GLY A 149 -6.35 2.44 11.70
C GLY A 149 -7.56 1.53 11.47
N ASN A 150 -7.35 0.21 11.61
CA ASN A 150 -8.37 -0.82 11.45
C ASN A 150 -9.10 -0.79 10.10
N VAL A 151 -8.40 -0.40 9.05
CA VAL A 151 -8.90 -0.46 7.66
C VAL A 151 -8.56 -1.82 7.07
N VAL A 152 -9.50 -2.42 6.34
CA VAL A 152 -9.29 -3.70 5.66
C VAL A 152 -9.53 -3.55 4.16
N PHE A 153 -8.66 -4.14 3.34
CA PHE A 153 -8.76 -4.12 1.88
C PHE A 153 -8.97 -5.51 1.34
N HIS A 154 -9.95 -5.66 0.47
CA HIS A 154 -10.13 -6.87 -0.32
C HIS A 154 -8.98 -7.01 -1.33
N GLN A 155 -8.66 -8.27 -1.69
CA GLN A 155 -7.61 -8.53 -2.69
C GLN A 155 -7.87 -7.83 -4.03
N PHE A 156 -6.78 -7.46 -4.71
CA PHE A 156 -6.77 -6.77 -6.01
C PHE A 156 -7.33 -5.34 -6.02
N CYS A 157 -7.65 -4.74 -4.86
CA CYS A 157 -8.05 -3.34 -4.82
C CYS A 157 -6.89 -2.41 -5.18
N ARG A 158 -7.19 -1.36 -5.93
CA ARG A 158 -6.27 -0.27 -6.26
C ARG A 158 -6.71 1.00 -5.54
N ILE A 159 -5.75 1.65 -4.89
CA ILE A 159 -5.96 2.89 -4.13
C ILE A 159 -5.12 3.97 -4.79
N GLY A 160 -5.76 4.96 -5.39
CA GLY A 160 -5.09 6.03 -6.11
C GLY A 160 -4.26 6.93 -5.20
N ARG A 161 -3.38 7.74 -5.82
CA ARG A 161 -2.47 8.64 -5.09
C ARG A 161 -3.21 9.65 -4.22
N TYR A 162 -2.61 9.99 -3.08
CA TYR A 162 -3.13 10.96 -2.11
C TYR A 162 -4.56 10.68 -1.62
N VAL A 163 -4.98 9.42 -1.64
CA VAL A 163 -6.25 8.99 -1.04
C VAL A 163 -6.14 9.02 0.49
N MET A 164 -7.23 9.40 1.14
CA MET A 164 -7.43 9.23 2.58
C MET A 164 -8.51 8.18 2.82
N VAL A 165 -8.14 7.08 3.49
CA VAL A 165 -9.12 6.09 3.94
C VAL A 165 -9.34 6.25 5.44
N GLY A 166 -10.57 6.58 5.84
CA GLY A 166 -10.95 6.77 7.23
C GLY A 166 -10.92 5.47 8.03
N GLY A 167 -10.74 5.59 9.36
CA GLY A 167 -10.66 4.41 10.23
C GLY A 167 -11.89 3.50 10.19
N PHE A 168 -11.70 2.22 10.49
CA PHE A 168 -12.76 1.19 10.47
C PHE A 168 -13.48 1.08 9.13
N THR A 169 -12.78 1.31 8.02
CA THR A 169 -13.32 1.23 6.67
C THR A 169 -12.96 -0.11 6.02
N GLY A 170 -13.97 -0.81 5.48
CA GLY A 170 -13.77 -1.93 4.56
C GLY A 170 -13.76 -1.45 3.11
N VAL A 171 -12.72 -1.78 2.35
CA VAL A 171 -12.57 -1.40 0.94
C VAL A 171 -12.55 -2.65 0.08
N ASN A 172 -13.57 -2.83 -0.77
CA ASN A 172 -13.67 -3.94 -1.71
C ASN A 172 -13.74 -3.49 -3.19
N LYS A 173 -13.57 -2.20 -3.46
CA LYS A 173 -13.60 -1.56 -4.78
C LYS A 173 -12.40 -0.65 -4.95
N ASP A 174 -12.06 -0.30 -6.19
CA ASP A 174 -10.98 0.65 -6.46
C ASP A 174 -11.35 2.07 -5.98
N VAL A 175 -10.37 2.75 -5.40
CA VAL A 175 -10.54 4.13 -4.91
C VAL A 175 -9.79 5.07 -5.83
N PRO A 176 -10.49 5.96 -6.56
CA PRO A 176 -9.82 6.93 -7.44
C PRO A 176 -8.89 7.86 -6.68
N PRO A 177 -7.86 8.41 -7.34
CA PRO A 177 -6.90 9.34 -6.74
C PRO A 177 -7.57 10.54 -6.06
N TYR A 178 -6.95 11.04 -5.00
CA TYR A 178 -7.33 12.27 -4.27
C TYR A 178 -8.59 12.19 -3.42
N MET A 179 -9.25 11.04 -3.35
CA MET A 179 -10.53 10.90 -2.65
C MET A 179 -10.39 10.65 -1.15
N LEU A 180 -11.44 10.99 -0.42
CA LEU A 180 -11.69 10.60 0.97
C LEU A 180 -12.75 9.49 0.99
N VAL A 181 -12.40 8.34 1.58
CA VAL A 181 -13.28 7.17 1.70
C VAL A 181 -13.58 6.89 3.17
N ARG A 182 -14.84 6.57 3.47
CA ARG A 182 -15.28 6.09 4.80
C ARG A 182 -16.42 5.10 4.67
N GLY A 183 -16.51 4.18 5.64
CA GLY A 183 -17.52 3.13 5.65
C GLY A 183 -17.26 2.10 4.54
N PRO A 184 -18.23 1.28 4.15
CA PRO A 184 -18.00 0.22 3.17
C PRO A 184 -17.84 0.81 1.76
N SER A 185 -16.61 1.07 1.34
CA SER A 185 -16.25 1.56 -0.01
C SER A 185 -17.01 2.81 -0.48
N VAL A 186 -17.25 3.80 0.41
CA VAL A 186 -18.02 5.00 0.08
C VAL A 186 -17.13 6.24 -0.01
N ILE A 187 -17.13 6.89 -1.16
CA ILE A 187 -16.49 8.20 -1.37
C ILE A 187 -17.29 9.27 -0.59
N ARG A 188 -16.59 10.05 0.24
CA ARG A 188 -17.16 11.14 1.04
C ARG A 188 -16.75 12.53 0.57
N GLY A 189 -15.93 12.60 -0.46
CA GLY A 189 -15.39 13.83 -1.04
C GLY A 189 -13.94 13.67 -1.44
N ILE A 190 -13.24 14.79 -1.55
CA ILE A 190 -11.81 14.83 -1.83
C ILE A 190 -10.98 14.95 -0.53
N ASN A 191 -9.77 14.44 -0.53
CA ASN A 191 -8.80 14.56 0.55
C ASN A 191 -8.17 15.96 0.58
N LEU A 192 -8.97 17.00 0.78
CA LEU A 192 -8.53 18.39 0.72
C LEU A 192 -7.37 18.71 1.67
N VAL A 193 -7.39 18.14 2.87
CA VAL A 193 -6.33 18.35 3.88
C VAL A 193 -5.02 17.73 3.41
N GLY A 194 -5.06 16.49 2.91
CA GLY A 194 -3.88 15.80 2.38
C GLY A 194 -3.27 16.54 1.19
N LEU A 195 -4.08 16.97 0.24
CA LEU A 195 -3.63 17.72 -0.92
C LEU A 195 -2.94 19.04 -0.53
N ARG A 196 -3.52 19.80 0.40
CA ARG A 196 -2.89 21.05 0.89
C ARG A 196 -1.55 20.79 1.59
N ARG A 197 -1.48 19.75 2.43
CA ARG A 197 -0.23 19.36 3.13
C ARG A 197 0.85 18.88 2.16
N ALA A 198 0.45 18.27 1.06
CA ALA A 198 1.35 17.84 0.01
C ALA A 198 1.80 18.98 -0.94
N GLY A 199 1.34 20.22 -0.70
CA GLY A 199 1.77 21.40 -1.46
C GLY A 199 1.07 21.59 -2.82
N PHE A 200 -0.07 20.94 -3.05
CA PHE A 200 -0.82 21.16 -4.29
C PHE A 200 -1.30 22.59 -4.41
N SER A 201 -1.19 23.16 -5.61
CA SER A 201 -1.65 24.52 -5.89
C SER A 201 -3.17 24.65 -5.75
N ARG A 202 -3.64 25.87 -5.55
CA ARG A 202 -5.08 26.14 -5.48
C ARG A 202 -5.77 25.79 -6.80
N GLU A 203 -5.12 26.04 -7.91
CA GLU A 203 -5.58 25.74 -9.26
C GLU A 203 -5.77 24.24 -9.45
N THR A 204 -4.76 23.44 -9.14
CA THR A 204 -4.80 21.97 -9.21
C THR A 204 -5.90 21.40 -8.31
N ILE A 205 -6.01 21.90 -7.07
CA ILE A 205 -7.08 21.49 -6.14
C ILE A 205 -8.46 21.81 -6.72
N ASN A 206 -8.62 22.93 -7.40
CA ASN A 206 -9.90 23.30 -8.03
C ASN A 206 -10.22 22.38 -9.22
N GLU A 207 -9.25 22.00 -10.03
CA GLU A 207 -9.46 21.00 -11.09
C GLU A 207 -9.87 19.63 -10.51
N ILE A 208 -9.21 19.16 -9.45
CA ILE A 208 -9.58 17.92 -8.76
C ILE A 208 -11.03 17.99 -8.22
N LYS A 209 -11.45 19.13 -7.66
CA LYS A 209 -12.84 19.35 -7.22
C LYS A 209 -13.82 19.28 -8.37
N GLU A 210 -13.47 19.89 -9.49
CA GLU A 210 -14.33 19.88 -10.68
C GLU A 210 -14.43 18.47 -11.27
N ALA A 211 -13.32 17.73 -11.37
CA ALA A 211 -13.32 16.32 -11.78
C ALA A 211 -14.19 15.46 -10.85
N TYR A 212 -14.06 15.64 -9.53
CA TYR A 212 -14.93 14.97 -8.56
C TYR A 212 -16.42 15.30 -8.81
N ARG A 213 -16.76 16.58 -9.01
CA ARG A 213 -18.14 17.01 -9.25
C ARG A 213 -18.71 16.39 -10.54
N ILE A 214 -17.91 16.40 -11.61
CA ILE A 214 -18.34 15.82 -12.90
C ILE A 214 -18.51 14.31 -12.76
N PHE A 215 -17.57 13.61 -12.14
CA PHE A 215 -17.58 12.15 -12.10
C PHE A 215 -18.62 11.58 -11.12
N PHE A 216 -18.76 12.16 -9.94
CA PHE A 216 -19.57 11.58 -8.86
C PHE A 216 -20.93 12.27 -8.65
N LEU A 217 -21.08 13.55 -9.03
CA LEU A 217 -22.26 14.34 -8.67
C LEU A 217 -23.11 14.77 -9.87
N SER A 218 -22.66 14.56 -11.10
CA SER A 218 -23.38 15.03 -12.29
C SER A 218 -24.52 14.12 -12.74
N GLY A 219 -24.58 12.88 -12.22
CA GLY A 219 -25.55 11.88 -12.70
C GLY A 219 -25.24 11.27 -14.07
N LYS A 220 -24.09 11.61 -14.67
CA LYS A 220 -23.64 11.06 -15.95
C LYS A 220 -23.12 9.63 -15.82
N SER A 221 -23.13 8.90 -16.93
CA SER A 221 -22.39 7.65 -17.03
C SER A 221 -20.88 7.91 -16.86
N ALA A 222 -20.10 6.87 -16.50
CA ALA A 222 -18.66 7.01 -16.35
C ALA A 222 -17.98 7.52 -17.63
N ASP A 223 -18.38 7.00 -18.79
CA ASP A 223 -17.81 7.37 -20.07
C ASP A 223 -18.11 8.84 -20.44
N GLU A 224 -19.34 9.29 -20.25
CA GLU A 224 -19.72 10.70 -20.45
C GLU A 224 -18.99 11.65 -19.51
N ALA A 225 -18.86 11.27 -18.24
CA ALA A 225 -18.13 12.04 -17.24
C ALA A 225 -16.64 12.16 -17.59
N LEU A 226 -16.00 11.04 -17.96
CA LEU A 226 -14.59 11.03 -18.37
C LEU A 226 -14.36 11.83 -19.66
N ALA A 227 -15.25 11.74 -20.63
CA ALA A 227 -15.18 12.56 -21.86
C ALA A 227 -15.26 14.06 -21.56
N GLU A 228 -16.14 14.47 -20.66
CA GLU A 228 -16.26 15.86 -20.22
C GLU A 228 -15.02 16.33 -19.44
N ILE A 229 -14.50 15.50 -18.51
CA ILE A 229 -13.26 15.79 -17.75
C ILE A 229 -12.11 16.03 -18.73
N LYS A 230 -11.86 15.11 -19.66
CA LYS A 230 -10.78 15.23 -20.67
C LYS A 230 -10.90 16.50 -21.52
N LYS A 231 -12.13 16.94 -21.79
CA LYS A 231 -12.37 18.17 -22.60
C LYS A 231 -12.09 19.44 -21.81
N LYS A 232 -12.33 19.45 -20.49
CA LYS A 232 -12.33 20.68 -19.67
C LYS A 232 -11.09 20.87 -18.80
N LEU A 233 -10.41 19.80 -18.40
CA LEU A 233 -9.38 19.81 -17.35
C LEU A 233 -8.12 19.13 -17.89
N HIS A 234 -6.93 19.73 -17.66
CA HIS A 234 -5.72 19.37 -18.39
C HIS A 234 -4.46 19.16 -17.54
N SER A 235 -4.53 19.29 -16.20
CA SER A 235 -3.35 19.03 -15.34
C SER A 235 -2.95 17.55 -15.38
N ASP A 236 -1.69 17.28 -15.06
CA ASP A 236 -1.16 15.92 -14.95
C ASP A 236 -1.92 15.09 -13.92
N GLU A 237 -2.44 15.76 -12.88
CA GLU A 237 -3.26 15.13 -11.85
C GLU A 237 -4.60 14.63 -12.41
N ILE A 238 -5.19 15.40 -13.32
CA ILE A 238 -6.44 15.00 -13.99
C ILE A 238 -6.17 13.90 -15.01
N ALA A 239 -5.09 14.00 -15.76
CA ALA A 239 -4.68 12.92 -16.68
C ALA A 239 -4.49 11.58 -15.90
N HIS A 240 -3.86 11.64 -14.72
CA HIS A 240 -3.73 10.47 -13.86
C HIS A 240 -5.07 9.97 -13.32
N PHE A 241 -5.94 10.86 -12.84
CA PHE A 241 -7.29 10.50 -12.38
C PHE A 241 -8.08 9.74 -13.46
N VAL A 242 -8.05 10.23 -14.69
CA VAL A 242 -8.71 9.59 -15.83
C VAL A 242 -8.10 8.23 -16.13
N SER A 243 -6.76 8.17 -16.26
CA SER A 243 -6.04 6.92 -16.55
C SER A 243 -6.27 5.85 -15.49
N PHE A 244 -6.32 6.25 -14.21
CA PHE A 244 -6.62 5.34 -13.11
C PHE A 244 -7.98 4.68 -13.28
N ILE A 245 -9.01 5.48 -13.59
CA ILE A 245 -10.40 5.00 -13.75
C ILE A 245 -10.51 4.10 -15.00
N GLU A 246 -9.96 4.51 -16.12
CA GLU A 246 -9.98 3.73 -17.37
C GLU A 246 -9.23 2.41 -17.24
N GLY A 247 -8.15 2.37 -16.44
CA GLY A 247 -7.37 1.17 -16.18
C GLY A 247 -7.95 0.25 -15.09
N SER A 248 -9.09 0.61 -14.47
CA SER A 248 -9.67 -0.21 -13.42
C SER A 248 -10.35 -1.45 -13.97
N LYS A 249 -10.01 -2.60 -13.38
CA LYS A 249 -10.66 -3.89 -13.65
C LYS A 249 -11.74 -4.23 -12.63
N ARG A 250 -11.84 -3.46 -11.56
CA ARG A 250 -12.85 -3.58 -10.50
C ARG A 250 -13.82 -2.42 -10.58
N LYS A 251 -15.00 -2.56 -9.94
CA LYS A 251 -15.93 -1.42 -9.80
C LYS A 251 -15.28 -0.34 -8.94
N MET A 252 -15.54 0.93 -9.24
CA MET A 252 -15.13 2.06 -8.41
C MET A 252 -15.95 2.19 -7.14
N CYS A 253 -15.34 2.69 -6.06
CA CYS A 253 -16.08 3.15 -4.91
C CYS A 253 -17.13 4.19 -5.32
N ARG A 254 -18.31 4.14 -4.72
CA ARG A 254 -19.46 5.02 -5.08
C ARG A 254 -19.59 6.17 -4.10
N TYR A 255 -20.25 7.24 -4.55
CA TYR A 255 -20.60 8.38 -3.71
C TYR A 255 -21.78 8.07 -2.78
N HIS A 256 -22.77 7.32 -3.25
CA HIS A 256 -23.94 6.90 -2.45
C HIS A 256 -23.81 5.45 -2.00
N TYR A 257 -24.14 5.24 -0.72
CA TYR A 257 -24.28 3.91 -0.14
C TYR A 257 -25.62 3.31 -0.56
N ASN A 258 -25.60 2.19 -1.28
CA ASN A 258 -26.79 1.37 -1.51
C ASN A 258 -26.67 0.12 -0.62
N LYS A 259 -27.72 -0.23 0.15
CA LYS A 259 -27.70 -1.42 1.02
C LYS A 259 -27.38 -2.72 0.26
N GLU A 260 -27.78 -2.79 -1.01
CA GLU A 260 -27.52 -3.93 -1.90
C GLU A 260 -26.02 -4.12 -2.22
N ASP A 261 -25.20 -3.07 -2.11
CA ASP A 261 -23.75 -3.15 -2.36
C ASP A 261 -22.97 -3.91 -1.27
N TYR A 262 -23.60 -4.29 -0.15
CA TYR A 262 -22.95 -5.01 0.95
C TYR A 262 -22.75 -6.51 0.65
N PHE A 263 -23.58 -7.07 -0.23
CA PHE A 263 -23.60 -8.48 -0.57
C PHE A 263 -23.09 -8.79 -1.99
N ASP A 264 -22.66 -7.78 -2.75
CA ASP A 264 -22.05 -7.98 -4.06
C ASP A 264 -20.55 -8.32 -3.87
N ASP A 265 -20.28 -9.42 -3.23
CA ASP A 265 -18.96 -10.08 -3.21
C ASP A 265 -18.74 -10.68 -4.60
N GLY A 266 -18.30 -9.82 -5.55
CA GLY A 266 -18.09 -10.16 -6.94
C GLY A 266 -17.64 -11.60 -7.19
N GLU A 267 -18.59 -12.50 -7.37
CA GLU A 267 -18.38 -13.74 -8.08
C GLU A 267 -18.08 -13.39 -9.53
N GLY A 268 -16.81 -13.36 -9.87
CA GLY A 268 -16.36 -13.04 -11.22
C GLY A 268 -14.86 -13.05 -11.34
N GLY A 269 -14.30 -14.21 -11.52
CA GLY A 269 -12.93 -14.34 -11.98
C GLY A 269 -12.18 -15.53 -11.36
N GLU A 270 -12.41 -16.72 -11.90
CA GLU A 270 -11.46 -17.83 -11.85
C GLU A 270 -10.16 -17.48 -12.56
#